data_6f2633696f62589790c616b1ee2db68c
#
_entry.id   6f2633696f62589790c616b1ee2db68c
#
_cell.length_a   1.000
_cell.length_b   1.000
_cell.length_c   1.000
_cell.angle_alpha   90.00
_cell.angle_beta   90.00
_cell.angle_gamma   90.00
#
_symmetry.space_group_name_H-M   'P 1'
#
loop_
_entity.id
_entity.type
_entity.pdbx_description
1 polymer ?
#
loop_
_entity_poly.entity_id
_entity_poly.type
_entity_poly.pdbx_seq_one_letter_code
_entity_poly.pdbx_strand_id
1 'polypeptide(L)'
;VIEKKLKPGWKVWCFDQIATNVNVRIDNPSESGMEHYVGLEHLDPDSLRIRRWGSPDDVEATKLVFKKGDIIFGRRRAYQRKLGVAEFDGICSAHAMVLRAKPDVVLPEFLPFFMQSDLFMSRAVEISVGSLSPTINWKTLAVQEFALPPMEEQQSLVSLLDSIEETIDSLMNAEAVARTLLRSFSSDQFVDSDNGELLSEHYMVISGQVDPKDDQYCNLNLIAPNHIESGTGRITNLETAQGQAAISGKYLFDAGAVLYSKIRPNLVKAAIAPCRGLCSADMYALLPKATLRNEFLLEVLLSDHFTRFAVSGSMRTGIPKLNRDHLSQYRCRVPSLEEQDEYLRRVREVRSAADTVRQRMSMAQNLKNMTLAERVAQ
;
A
#
# COMPACT_ATOMS: atom_id res chain seq x y z
N VAL A 1 23.09 33.74 8.63
CA VAL A 1 23.58 32.48 8.04
C VAL A 1 24.36 31.80 9.15
N ILE A 2 23.80 30.80 9.82
CA ILE A 2 24.51 29.96 10.77
C ILE A 2 25.34 29.01 9.91
N GLU A 3 26.67 29.21 9.86
CA GLU A 3 27.60 28.23 9.29
C GLU A 3 27.44 26.92 10.07
N LYS A 4 26.63 25.99 9.54
CA LYS A 4 26.59 24.62 10.08
C LYS A 4 27.98 24.02 9.87
N LYS A 5 28.69 23.78 10.99
CA LYS A 5 30.02 23.19 10.98
C LYS A 5 29.92 21.78 10.42
N LEU A 6 30.45 21.56 9.22
CA LEU A 6 30.47 20.24 8.59
C LEU A 6 31.18 19.21 9.48
N LYS A 7 30.76 17.96 9.43
CA LYS A 7 31.50 16.84 10.04
C LYS A 7 32.88 16.72 9.41
N PRO A 8 33.88 16.21 10.14
CA PRO A 8 35.22 16.00 9.59
C PRO A 8 35.16 15.14 8.31
N GLY A 9 35.87 15.58 7.27
CA GLY A 9 35.96 14.87 5.99
C GLY A 9 34.77 15.11 5.02
N TRP A 10 33.67 15.71 5.48
CA TRP A 10 32.55 16.05 4.62
C TRP A 10 32.89 17.23 3.71
N LYS A 11 32.38 17.17 2.46
CA LYS A 11 32.59 18.23 1.46
C LYS A 11 31.26 18.64 0.83
N VAL A 12 31.14 19.94 0.52
CA VAL A 12 29.98 20.48 -0.20
C VAL A 12 30.24 20.40 -1.69
N TRP A 13 29.21 19.93 -2.42
CA TRP A 13 29.22 19.79 -3.87
C TRP A 13 27.93 20.34 -4.47
N CYS A 14 28.03 20.99 -5.62
CA CYS A 14 26.84 21.25 -6.44
C CYS A 14 26.30 19.93 -7.01
N PHE A 15 24.99 19.81 -7.20
CA PHE A 15 24.40 18.55 -7.60
C PHE A 15 24.86 18.08 -9.00
N ASP A 16 25.19 19.01 -9.90
CA ASP A 16 25.79 18.68 -11.20
C ASP A 16 27.22 18.10 -11.10
N GLN A 17 27.91 18.30 -9.97
CA GLN A 17 29.18 17.64 -9.67
C GLN A 17 28.96 16.23 -9.11
N ILE A 18 27.78 15.95 -8.53
CA ILE A 18 27.39 14.66 -7.93
C ILE A 18 26.81 13.73 -8.99
N ALA A 19 25.96 14.25 -9.88
CA ALA A 19 25.24 13.46 -10.87
C ALA A 19 25.18 14.14 -12.24
N THR A 20 25.00 13.31 -13.27
CA THR A 20 24.73 13.76 -14.64
C THR A 20 23.26 13.53 -14.97
N ASN A 21 22.60 14.52 -15.55
CA ASN A 21 21.27 14.34 -16.13
C ASN A 21 21.40 13.72 -17.52
N VAL A 22 21.02 12.44 -17.66
CA VAL A 22 21.00 11.70 -18.92
C VAL A 22 19.72 12.09 -19.67
N ASN A 23 19.87 12.84 -20.77
CA ASN A 23 18.72 13.37 -21.52
C ASN A 23 18.68 12.79 -22.94
N VAL A 24 18.87 11.50 -23.07
CA VAL A 24 18.72 10.77 -24.34
C VAL A 24 17.23 10.54 -24.56
N ARG A 25 16.71 11.00 -25.70
CA ARG A 25 15.28 10.97 -26.03
C ARG A 25 15.00 10.02 -27.18
N ILE A 26 13.82 9.44 -27.14
CA ILE A 26 13.25 8.66 -28.24
C ILE A 26 11.82 9.13 -28.47
N ASP A 27 11.50 9.46 -29.75
CA ASP A 27 10.20 10.02 -30.10
C ASP A 27 9.17 8.92 -30.40
N ASN A 28 9.60 7.76 -30.90
CA ASN A 28 8.77 6.60 -31.17
C ASN A 28 9.12 5.46 -30.19
N PRO A 29 8.44 5.34 -29.05
CA PRO A 29 8.74 4.32 -28.03
C PRO A 29 8.70 2.89 -28.55
N SER A 30 7.73 2.53 -29.38
CA SER A 30 7.58 1.20 -30.01
C SER A 30 8.74 0.81 -30.95
N GLU A 31 9.44 1.80 -31.51
CA GLU A 31 10.61 1.59 -32.35
C GLU A 31 11.93 1.64 -31.58
N SER A 32 11.88 1.77 -30.25
CA SER A 32 13.06 1.92 -29.39
C SER A 32 13.96 0.70 -29.34
N GLY A 33 13.44 -0.48 -29.69
CA GLY A 33 14.13 -1.75 -29.47
C GLY A 33 14.30 -2.13 -28.01
N MET A 34 13.65 -1.39 -27.06
CA MET A 34 13.66 -1.67 -25.64
C MET A 34 12.46 -2.54 -25.24
N GLU A 35 12.64 -3.35 -24.20
CA GLU A 35 11.60 -4.23 -23.70
C GLU A 35 10.77 -3.61 -22.55
N HIS A 36 11.30 -2.57 -21.89
CA HIS A 36 10.73 -2.06 -20.65
C HIS A 36 10.41 -0.57 -20.73
N TYR A 37 9.21 -0.21 -20.30
CA TYR A 37 8.79 1.16 -20.05
C TYR A 37 8.54 1.40 -18.55
N VAL A 38 9.17 2.41 -17.97
CA VAL A 38 8.96 2.81 -16.57
C VAL A 38 8.27 4.18 -16.51
N GLY A 39 6.97 4.17 -16.19
CA GLY A 39 6.20 5.36 -15.86
C GLY A 39 6.32 5.72 -14.37
N LEU A 40 5.87 6.91 -13.96
CA LEU A 40 5.83 7.30 -12.55
C LEU A 40 4.86 6.43 -11.73
N GLU A 41 3.90 5.79 -12.36
CA GLU A 41 2.97 4.81 -11.77
C GLU A 41 3.65 3.50 -11.38
N HIS A 42 4.79 3.19 -11.96
CA HIS A 42 5.58 2.00 -11.68
C HIS A 42 6.58 2.18 -10.55
N LEU A 43 6.83 3.43 -10.13
CA LEU A 43 7.71 3.75 -9.02
C LEU A 43 6.91 3.83 -7.72
N ASP A 44 7.33 3.05 -6.74
CA ASP A 44 6.76 3.08 -5.40
C ASP A 44 7.42 4.18 -4.55
N PRO A 45 6.64 4.94 -3.74
CA PRO A 45 7.22 5.91 -2.81
C PRO A 45 8.23 5.25 -1.85
N ASP A 46 9.33 5.96 -1.59
CA ASP A 46 10.39 5.55 -0.66
C ASP A 46 11.03 4.17 -0.93
N SER A 47 10.85 3.62 -2.15
CA SER A 47 11.47 2.38 -2.62
C SER A 47 12.48 2.66 -3.73
N LEU A 48 13.64 2.00 -3.67
CA LEU A 48 14.63 2.02 -4.77
C LEU A 48 14.37 0.95 -5.82
N ARG A 49 13.57 -0.07 -5.50
CA ARG A 49 13.27 -1.19 -6.40
C ARG A 49 12.16 -0.85 -7.38
N ILE A 50 12.40 -1.13 -8.66
CA ILE A 50 11.38 -1.06 -9.72
C ILE A 50 10.77 -2.45 -9.87
N ARG A 51 9.56 -2.66 -9.30
CA ARG A 51 8.89 -3.96 -9.28
C ARG A 51 7.87 -4.15 -10.40
N ARG A 52 7.58 -3.09 -11.13
CA ARG A 52 6.56 -3.05 -12.19
C ARG A 52 7.04 -2.21 -13.35
N TRP A 53 6.67 -2.58 -14.54
CA TRP A 53 6.92 -1.84 -15.76
C TRP A 53 5.83 -2.16 -16.80
N GLY A 54 5.73 -1.36 -17.84
CA GLY A 54 4.88 -1.57 -19.00
C GLY A 54 5.70 -1.91 -20.25
N SER A 55 5.00 -2.09 -21.36
CA SER A 55 5.62 -2.21 -22.68
C SER A 55 5.86 -0.82 -23.30
N PRO A 56 6.95 -0.62 -24.06
CA PRO A 56 7.08 0.54 -24.93
C PRO A 56 5.93 0.71 -25.92
N ASP A 57 5.27 -0.38 -26.31
CA ASP A 57 4.12 -0.36 -27.23
C ASP A 57 2.85 0.24 -26.61
N ASP A 58 2.77 0.28 -25.27
CA ASP A 58 1.61 0.82 -24.53
C ASP A 58 1.64 2.36 -24.42
N VAL A 59 2.70 3.00 -24.93
CA VAL A 59 2.91 4.43 -24.72
C VAL A 59 3.32 5.14 -26.01
N GLU A 60 2.81 6.37 -26.11
CA GLU A 60 3.13 7.29 -27.21
C GLU A 60 3.95 8.48 -26.68
N ALA A 61 4.28 9.40 -27.54
CA ALA A 61 5.07 10.60 -27.29
C ALA A 61 6.49 10.32 -26.76
N THR A 62 7.34 11.31 -26.84
CA THR A 62 8.76 11.27 -26.47
C THR A 62 9.00 10.70 -25.07
N LYS A 63 9.93 9.78 -24.95
CA LYS A 63 10.40 9.17 -23.71
C LYS A 63 11.90 9.42 -23.49
N LEU A 64 12.38 9.16 -22.28
CA LEU A 64 13.81 9.19 -21.96
C LEU A 64 14.36 7.76 -21.94
N VAL A 65 15.57 7.59 -22.45
CA VAL A 65 16.30 6.32 -22.41
C VAL A 65 17.13 6.26 -21.13
N PHE A 66 17.10 5.13 -20.46
CA PHE A 66 17.94 4.84 -19.30
C PHE A 66 18.68 3.51 -19.48
N LYS A 67 19.77 3.35 -18.74
CA LYS A 67 20.56 2.13 -18.66
C LYS A 67 20.51 1.55 -17.26
N LYS A 68 20.81 0.28 -17.14
CA LYS A 68 21.03 -0.37 -15.85
C LYS A 68 22.00 0.44 -15.00
N GLY A 69 21.65 0.69 -13.72
CA GLY A 69 22.38 1.53 -12.78
C GLY A 69 21.95 3.00 -12.79
N ASP A 70 21.20 3.47 -13.78
CA ASP A 70 20.66 4.83 -13.77
C ASP A 70 19.54 4.98 -12.74
N ILE A 71 19.40 6.17 -12.19
CA ILE A 71 18.35 6.54 -11.26
C ILE A 71 17.21 7.20 -12.04
N ILE A 72 16.00 6.67 -11.92
CA ILE A 72 14.79 7.25 -12.48
C ILE A 72 14.09 8.04 -11.38
N PHE A 73 14.18 9.36 -11.42
CA PHE A 73 13.63 10.26 -10.41
C PHE A 73 12.37 10.96 -10.93
N GLY A 74 11.26 10.80 -10.22
CA GLY A 74 10.00 11.47 -10.50
C GLY A 74 10.07 12.97 -10.26
N ARG A 75 10.52 13.74 -11.25
CA ARG A 75 10.67 15.20 -11.14
C ARG A 75 9.35 15.97 -11.03
N ARG A 76 8.24 15.36 -11.45
CA ARG A 76 6.89 15.89 -11.32
C ARG A 76 6.28 15.37 -10.02
N ARG A 77 5.79 16.29 -9.18
CA ARG A 77 5.25 15.99 -7.85
C ARG A 77 6.27 15.28 -6.94
N ALA A 78 7.44 15.88 -6.80
CA ALA A 78 8.55 15.31 -6.00
C ALA A 78 8.15 14.92 -4.56
N TYR A 79 7.10 15.58 -4.00
CA TYR A 79 6.54 15.21 -2.70
C TYR A 79 6.01 13.77 -2.61
N GLN A 80 5.78 13.11 -3.76
CA GLN A 80 5.44 11.67 -3.80
C GLN A 80 6.65 10.76 -3.56
N ARG A 81 7.87 11.30 -3.48
CA ARG A 81 9.12 10.58 -3.16
C ARG A 81 9.37 9.37 -4.06
N LYS A 82 9.02 9.50 -5.34
CA LYS A 82 9.17 8.44 -6.35
C LYS A 82 10.53 8.47 -6.98
N LEU A 83 11.33 7.46 -6.71
CA LEU A 83 12.68 7.27 -7.18
C LEU A 83 12.94 5.76 -7.32
N GLY A 84 13.61 5.33 -8.38
CA GLY A 84 13.98 3.94 -8.58
C GLY A 84 15.35 3.80 -9.24
N VAL A 85 16.06 2.73 -8.92
CA VAL A 85 17.31 2.35 -9.59
C VAL A 85 17.00 1.31 -10.67
N ALA A 86 17.46 1.55 -11.88
CA ALA A 86 17.22 0.65 -13.00
C ALA A 86 18.05 -0.63 -12.89
N GLU A 87 17.41 -1.78 -12.89
CA GLU A 87 18.06 -3.10 -12.92
C GLU A 87 18.22 -3.66 -14.35
N PHE A 88 17.66 -2.95 -15.34
CA PHE A 88 17.66 -3.27 -16.77
C PHE A 88 17.76 -1.99 -17.60
N ASP A 89 17.97 -2.13 -18.91
CA ASP A 89 17.90 -1.02 -19.85
C ASP A 89 16.45 -0.80 -20.30
N GLY A 90 16.08 0.44 -20.64
CA GLY A 90 14.72 0.74 -21.03
C GLY A 90 14.46 2.22 -21.32
N ILE A 91 13.18 2.54 -21.42
CA ILE A 91 12.69 3.91 -21.56
C ILE A 91 11.79 4.30 -20.37
N CYS A 92 11.77 5.58 -20.03
CA CYS A 92 10.91 6.07 -18.96
C CYS A 92 10.14 7.32 -19.35
N SER A 93 9.16 7.67 -18.52
CA SER A 93 8.34 8.87 -18.69
C SER A 93 9.19 10.13 -18.80
N ALA A 94 8.85 11.05 -19.71
CA ALA A 94 9.45 12.38 -19.79
C ALA A 94 9.17 13.26 -18.54
N HIS A 95 8.26 12.82 -17.66
CA HIS A 95 8.02 13.43 -16.34
C HIS A 95 8.99 12.91 -15.27
N ALA A 96 9.90 12.02 -15.62
CA ALA A 96 11.05 11.65 -14.81
C ALA A 96 12.30 12.42 -15.21
N MET A 97 13.35 12.27 -14.43
CA MET A 97 14.71 12.68 -14.69
C MET A 97 15.58 11.41 -14.59
N VAL A 98 16.40 11.15 -15.60
CA VAL A 98 17.36 10.04 -15.57
C VAL A 98 18.68 10.60 -15.08
N LEU A 99 19.17 10.10 -13.94
CA LEU A 99 20.36 10.59 -13.26
C LEU A 99 21.39 9.47 -13.16
N ARG A 100 22.63 9.82 -13.44
CA ARG A 100 23.78 8.91 -13.31
C ARG A 100 24.80 9.50 -12.37
N ALA A 101 25.26 8.74 -11.38
CA ALA A 101 26.29 9.14 -10.43
C ALA A 101 27.59 9.49 -11.14
N LYS A 102 28.35 10.41 -10.55
CA LYS A 102 29.76 10.70 -10.89
C LYS A 102 30.67 10.01 -9.89
N PRO A 103 31.30 8.87 -10.24
CA PRO A 103 32.00 8.01 -9.29
C PRO A 103 33.19 8.67 -8.58
N ASP A 104 33.74 9.74 -9.14
CA ASP A 104 34.86 10.50 -8.52
C ASP A 104 34.39 11.27 -7.25
N VAL A 105 33.07 11.49 -7.09
CA VAL A 105 32.48 12.28 -6.00
C VAL A 105 31.52 11.47 -5.14
N VAL A 106 30.75 10.57 -5.74
CA VAL A 106 29.72 9.79 -5.05
C VAL A 106 29.70 8.36 -5.56
N LEU A 107 29.61 7.39 -4.66
CA LEU A 107 29.39 5.99 -5.06
C LEU A 107 28.02 5.86 -5.77
N PRO A 108 27.96 5.16 -6.92
CA PRO A 108 26.69 4.94 -7.63
C PRO A 108 25.60 4.34 -6.73
N GLU A 109 25.98 3.44 -5.83
CA GLU A 109 25.07 2.77 -4.88
C GLU A 109 24.64 3.71 -3.74
N PHE A 110 25.45 4.72 -3.38
CA PHE A 110 25.13 5.68 -2.32
C PHE A 110 24.16 6.76 -2.80
N LEU A 111 24.30 7.22 -4.04
CA LEU A 111 23.50 8.33 -4.57
C LEU A 111 21.99 8.12 -4.44
N PRO A 112 21.41 6.94 -4.74
CA PRO A 112 19.97 6.71 -4.58
C PRO A 112 19.51 6.87 -3.13
N PHE A 113 20.28 6.38 -2.16
CA PHE A 113 19.99 6.54 -0.73
C PHE A 113 20.07 8.00 -0.29
N PHE A 114 21.10 8.72 -0.74
CA PHE A 114 21.20 10.16 -0.50
C PHE A 114 19.95 10.88 -1.05
N MET A 115 19.51 10.55 -2.26
CA MET A 115 18.34 11.15 -2.87
C MET A 115 17.01 10.76 -2.18
N GLN A 116 16.94 9.65 -1.43
CA GLN A 116 15.80 9.32 -0.58
C GLN A 116 15.79 10.11 0.74
N SER A 117 16.88 10.73 1.15
CA SER A 117 16.92 11.49 2.40
C SER A 117 15.94 12.67 2.39
N ASP A 118 15.47 13.04 3.57
CA ASP A 118 14.60 14.21 3.75
C ASP A 118 15.30 15.50 3.35
N LEU A 119 16.63 15.57 3.51
CA LEU A 119 17.43 16.72 3.06
C LEU A 119 17.26 16.95 1.55
N PHE A 120 17.49 15.91 0.74
CA PHE A 120 17.37 16.01 -0.71
C PHE A 120 15.91 16.25 -1.14
N MET A 121 14.97 15.46 -0.59
CA MET A 121 13.56 15.54 -0.99
C MET A 121 12.92 16.87 -0.60
N SER A 122 13.21 17.40 0.57
CA SER A 122 12.71 18.73 0.97
C SER A 122 13.24 19.82 0.04
N ARG A 123 14.53 19.80 -0.29
CA ARG A 123 15.12 20.72 -1.27
C ARG A 123 14.48 20.55 -2.65
N ALA A 124 14.24 19.31 -3.09
CA ALA A 124 13.58 19.02 -4.36
C ALA A 124 12.14 19.57 -4.42
N VAL A 125 11.40 19.49 -3.32
CA VAL A 125 10.05 20.08 -3.21
C VAL A 125 10.13 21.61 -3.21
N GLU A 126 11.05 22.20 -2.45
CA GLU A 126 11.24 23.65 -2.33
C GLU A 126 11.51 24.32 -3.68
N ILE A 127 12.34 23.70 -4.53
CA ILE A 127 12.70 24.22 -5.86
C ILE A 127 11.71 23.86 -6.96
N SER A 128 10.64 23.13 -6.65
CA SER A 128 9.60 22.73 -7.61
C SER A 128 8.74 23.93 -8.00
N VAL A 129 8.39 24.04 -9.28
CA VAL A 129 7.59 25.14 -9.85
C VAL A 129 6.27 24.60 -10.43
N GLY A 130 5.16 25.27 -10.12
CA GLY A 130 3.82 24.96 -10.60
C GLY A 130 2.85 24.61 -9.47
N SER A 131 1.58 25.07 -9.56
CA SER A 131 0.57 24.92 -8.51
C SER A 131 -0.08 23.53 -8.47
N LEU A 132 -0.55 23.02 -9.62
CA LEU A 132 -1.29 21.75 -9.70
C LEU A 132 -0.36 20.52 -9.83
N SER A 133 0.79 20.69 -10.44
CA SER A 133 1.75 19.61 -10.71
C SER A 133 3.16 20.16 -10.65
N PRO A 134 3.66 20.52 -9.46
CA PRO A 134 4.99 21.10 -9.32
C PRO A 134 6.05 20.19 -9.91
N THR A 135 6.96 20.78 -10.66
CA THR A 135 7.99 20.07 -11.43
C THR A 135 9.35 20.69 -11.19
N ILE A 136 10.38 19.86 -11.03
CA ILE A 136 11.77 20.27 -10.88
C ILE A 136 12.42 20.38 -12.25
N ASN A 137 13.15 21.46 -12.47
CA ASN A 137 14.02 21.64 -13.63
C ASN A 137 15.46 21.25 -13.29
N TRP A 138 16.14 20.55 -14.21
CA TRP A 138 17.53 20.19 -14.02
C TRP A 138 18.43 21.39 -13.71
N LYS A 139 18.27 22.51 -14.45
CA LYS A 139 19.08 23.71 -14.23
C LYS A 139 18.99 24.24 -12.81
N THR A 140 17.82 24.13 -12.18
CA THR A 140 17.61 24.58 -10.80
C THR A 140 18.17 23.57 -9.79
N LEU A 141 18.05 22.27 -10.08
CA LEU A 141 18.60 21.21 -9.23
C LEU A 141 20.14 21.17 -9.29
N ALA A 142 20.71 21.35 -10.47
CA ALA A 142 22.14 21.27 -10.75
C ALA A 142 23.00 22.16 -9.84
N VAL A 143 22.51 23.35 -9.52
CA VAL A 143 23.21 24.35 -8.69
C VAL A 143 22.93 24.24 -7.20
N GLN A 144 22.11 23.26 -6.79
CA GLN A 144 21.87 23.04 -5.37
C GLN A 144 23.09 22.40 -4.72
N GLU A 145 23.47 22.92 -3.56
CA GLU A 145 24.61 22.45 -2.80
C GLU A 145 24.20 21.41 -1.75
N PHE A 146 24.97 20.32 -1.69
CA PHE A 146 24.78 19.25 -0.73
C PHE A 146 26.13 18.84 -0.13
N ALA A 147 26.13 18.60 1.18
CA ALA A 147 27.29 18.04 1.85
C ALA A 147 27.23 16.50 1.74
N LEU A 148 28.32 15.89 1.29
CA LEU A 148 28.48 14.45 1.21
C LEU A 148 29.61 13.96 2.11
N PRO A 149 29.46 12.75 2.70
CA PRO A 149 30.52 12.11 3.48
C PRO A 149 31.69 11.65 2.58
N PRO A 150 32.85 11.37 3.15
CA PRO A 150 33.97 10.77 2.41
C PRO A 150 33.58 9.37 1.89
N MET A 151 34.24 8.91 0.83
CA MET A 151 33.93 7.66 0.11
C MET A 151 33.89 6.43 1.03
N GLU A 152 34.79 6.35 2.03
CA GLU A 152 34.81 5.26 3.01
C GLU A 152 33.51 5.22 3.86
N GLU A 153 33.04 6.38 4.28
CA GLU A 153 31.77 6.50 5.02
C GLU A 153 30.57 6.18 4.11
N GLN A 154 30.61 6.63 2.83
CA GLN A 154 29.59 6.25 1.83
C GLN A 154 29.52 4.72 1.69
N GLN A 155 30.65 4.03 1.56
CA GLN A 155 30.71 2.57 1.43
C GLN A 155 30.10 1.86 2.66
N SER A 156 30.41 2.35 3.86
CA SER A 156 29.87 1.79 5.10
C SER A 156 28.35 1.99 5.19
N LEU A 157 27.86 3.16 4.75
CA LEU A 157 26.43 3.47 4.72
C LEU A 157 25.67 2.63 3.68
N VAL A 158 26.25 2.44 2.49
CA VAL A 158 25.70 1.55 1.45
C VAL A 158 25.51 0.15 2.01
N SER A 159 26.58 -0.43 2.58
CA SER A 159 26.52 -1.79 3.14
C SER A 159 25.41 -1.96 4.20
N LEU A 160 25.23 -0.95 5.06
CA LEU A 160 24.17 -0.95 6.07
C LEU A 160 22.78 -0.82 5.44
N LEU A 161 22.60 0.15 4.54
CA LEU A 161 21.32 0.45 3.92
C LEU A 161 20.85 -0.68 2.98
N ASP A 162 21.76 -1.31 2.24
CA ASP A 162 21.46 -2.48 1.41
C ASP A 162 20.99 -3.65 2.28
N SER A 163 21.65 -3.93 3.41
CA SER A 163 21.22 -4.98 4.34
C SER A 163 19.79 -4.71 4.90
N ILE A 164 19.47 -3.45 5.15
CA ILE A 164 18.11 -3.07 5.58
C ILE A 164 17.10 -3.28 4.44
N GLU A 165 17.42 -2.86 3.21
CA GLU A 165 16.56 -3.07 2.03
C GLU A 165 16.32 -4.55 1.75
N GLU A 166 17.36 -5.39 1.79
CA GLU A 166 17.22 -6.84 1.64
C GLU A 166 16.32 -7.45 2.72
N THR A 167 16.43 -6.95 3.96
CA THR A 167 15.55 -7.35 5.06
C THR A 167 14.09 -6.96 4.77
N ILE A 168 13.84 -5.75 4.30
CA ILE A 168 12.51 -5.28 3.93
C ILE A 168 11.92 -6.13 2.79
N ASP A 169 12.70 -6.39 1.73
CA ASP A 169 12.27 -7.22 0.60
C ASP A 169 11.94 -8.66 1.04
N SER A 170 12.76 -9.25 1.91
CA SER A 170 12.50 -10.58 2.47
C SER A 170 11.21 -10.63 3.29
N LEU A 171 10.95 -9.61 4.11
CA LEU A 171 9.72 -9.49 4.90
C LEU A 171 8.49 -9.25 4.01
N MET A 172 8.61 -8.46 2.94
CA MET A 172 7.52 -8.29 1.95
C MET A 172 7.16 -9.61 1.27
N ASN A 173 8.15 -10.41 0.90
CA ASN A 173 7.94 -11.73 0.32
C ASN A 173 7.28 -12.68 1.32
N ALA A 174 7.70 -12.69 2.57
CA ALA A 174 7.08 -13.50 3.62
C ALA A 174 5.61 -13.12 3.86
N GLU A 175 5.28 -11.83 3.83
CA GLU A 175 3.88 -11.37 3.91
C GLU A 175 3.05 -11.82 2.70
N ALA A 176 3.60 -11.75 1.49
CA ALA A 176 2.93 -12.23 0.28
C ALA A 176 2.66 -13.74 0.33
N VAL A 177 3.62 -14.54 0.81
CA VAL A 177 3.44 -15.99 1.03
C VAL A 177 2.36 -16.26 2.06
N ALA A 178 2.35 -15.57 3.20
CA ALA A 178 1.32 -15.74 4.22
C ALA A 178 -0.08 -15.41 3.66
N ARG A 179 -0.21 -14.36 2.85
CA ARG A 179 -1.46 -14.00 2.17
C ARG A 179 -1.91 -15.09 1.19
N THR A 180 -0.98 -15.66 0.42
CA THR A 180 -1.28 -16.76 -0.51
C THR A 180 -1.74 -18.00 0.25
N LEU A 181 -1.10 -18.32 1.37
CA LEU A 181 -1.48 -19.46 2.22
C LEU A 181 -2.88 -19.29 2.81
N LEU A 182 -3.22 -18.09 3.30
CA LEU A 182 -4.58 -17.81 3.78
C LEU A 182 -5.64 -17.99 2.67
N ARG A 183 -5.33 -17.57 1.45
CA ARG A 183 -6.21 -17.79 0.29
C ARG A 183 -6.39 -19.27 -0.05
N SER A 184 -5.32 -20.08 0.01
CA SER A 184 -5.43 -21.51 -0.25
C SER A 184 -6.30 -22.21 0.80
N PHE A 185 -6.16 -21.88 2.08
CA PHE A 185 -7.03 -22.41 3.14
C PHE A 185 -8.51 -22.11 2.86
N SER A 186 -8.84 -20.88 2.44
CA SER A 186 -10.22 -20.53 2.13
C SER A 186 -10.72 -21.21 0.84
N SER A 187 -9.86 -21.40 -0.16
CA SER A 187 -10.24 -22.11 -1.39
C SER A 187 -10.61 -23.57 -1.10
N ASP A 188 -9.78 -24.27 -0.36
CA ASP A 188 -10.00 -25.68 -0.04
C ASP A 188 -11.25 -25.89 0.82
N GLN A 189 -11.54 -24.95 1.72
CA GLN A 189 -12.67 -25.05 2.66
C GLN A 189 -14.02 -24.75 2.02
N PHE A 190 -14.10 -23.85 1.00
CA PHE A 190 -15.36 -23.29 0.50
C PHE A 190 -15.72 -23.70 -0.93
N VAL A 191 -14.98 -24.63 -1.55
CA VAL A 191 -15.11 -24.99 -2.98
C VAL A 191 -16.39 -25.78 -3.32
N ASP A 192 -17.03 -26.47 -2.38
CA ASP A 192 -18.16 -27.34 -2.68
C ASP A 192 -19.51 -26.65 -2.48
N SER A 193 -19.85 -25.76 -3.40
CA SER A 193 -21.04 -24.90 -3.30
C SER A 193 -22.34 -25.54 -3.78
N ASP A 194 -22.31 -26.54 -4.68
CA ASP A 194 -23.52 -27.08 -5.28
C ASP A 194 -24.35 -27.94 -4.30
N ASN A 195 -23.70 -28.54 -3.28
CA ASN A 195 -24.35 -29.27 -2.19
C ASN A 195 -24.31 -28.52 -0.84
N GLY A 196 -23.87 -27.27 -0.83
CA GLY A 196 -23.80 -26.44 0.38
C GLY A 196 -25.17 -26.01 0.92
N GLU A 197 -25.24 -25.75 2.20
CA GLU A 197 -26.41 -25.15 2.84
C GLU A 197 -26.43 -23.61 2.71
N LEU A 198 -27.58 -23.00 2.91
CA LEU A 198 -27.71 -21.56 2.86
C LEU A 198 -27.00 -20.94 4.07
N LEU A 199 -25.94 -20.18 3.82
CA LEU A 199 -25.21 -19.50 4.90
C LEU A 199 -26.13 -18.59 5.73
N SER A 200 -27.18 -18.00 5.11
CA SER A 200 -28.17 -17.15 5.76
C SER A 200 -28.98 -17.84 6.86
N GLU A 201 -29.02 -19.16 6.90
CA GLU A 201 -29.63 -19.93 8.01
C GLU A 201 -28.82 -19.84 9.30
N HIS A 202 -27.52 -19.53 9.22
CA HIS A 202 -26.55 -19.52 10.30
C HIS A 202 -26.22 -18.12 10.86
N TYR A 203 -26.79 -17.05 10.32
CA TYR A 203 -26.68 -15.71 10.87
C TYR A 203 -27.98 -14.92 10.79
N MET A 204 -28.07 -13.82 11.50
CA MET A 204 -29.12 -12.82 11.36
C MET A 204 -28.50 -11.53 10.82
N VAL A 205 -29.26 -10.83 9.94
CA VAL A 205 -28.90 -9.49 9.50
C VAL A 205 -29.56 -8.48 10.43
N ILE A 206 -28.77 -7.68 11.12
CA ILE A 206 -29.27 -6.62 11.99
C ILE A 206 -30.06 -5.62 11.15
N SER A 207 -31.26 -5.26 11.62
CA SER A 207 -32.19 -4.33 11.00
C SER A 207 -32.68 -3.31 12.04
N GLY A 208 -33.28 -2.23 11.55
CA GLY A 208 -33.65 -1.10 12.40
C GLY A 208 -32.51 -0.10 12.54
N GLN A 209 -32.74 1.13 12.06
CA GLN A 209 -31.77 2.21 12.17
C GLN A 209 -32.05 3.05 13.42
N VAL A 210 -30.98 3.57 14.02
CA VAL A 210 -31.00 4.53 15.10
C VAL A 210 -30.50 5.88 14.60
N ASP A 211 -30.90 6.97 15.26
CA ASP A 211 -30.34 8.29 14.98
C ASP A 211 -28.95 8.41 15.62
N PRO A 212 -27.87 8.60 14.85
CA PRO A 212 -26.53 8.73 15.39
C PRO A 212 -26.32 10.00 16.21
N LYS A 213 -27.26 10.95 16.23
CA LYS A 213 -27.21 12.19 17.02
C LYS A 213 -27.74 12.02 18.44
N ASP A 214 -28.49 10.96 18.70
CA ASP A 214 -29.01 10.69 20.04
C ASP A 214 -27.86 10.54 21.03
N ASP A 215 -28.01 11.10 22.25
CA ASP A 215 -26.99 11.10 23.31
C ASP A 215 -26.48 9.69 23.63
N GLN A 216 -27.34 8.68 23.52
CA GLN A 216 -26.97 7.29 23.77
C GLN A 216 -26.12 6.65 22.66
N TYR A 217 -26.03 7.27 21.47
CA TYR A 217 -25.35 6.71 20.30
C TYR A 217 -24.22 7.59 19.76
N CYS A 218 -24.26 8.90 19.99
CA CYS A 218 -23.33 9.86 19.37
C CYS A 218 -21.85 9.59 19.72
N ASN A 219 -21.57 9.01 20.90
CA ASN A 219 -20.23 8.65 21.36
C ASN A 219 -19.80 7.22 20.96
N LEU A 220 -20.67 6.44 20.32
CA LEU A 220 -20.29 5.12 19.82
C LEU A 220 -19.43 5.25 18.55
N ASN A 221 -18.49 4.32 18.41
CA ASN A 221 -17.69 4.22 17.18
C ASN A 221 -18.59 3.93 15.99
N LEU A 222 -18.40 4.69 14.91
CA LEU A 222 -19.12 4.51 13.65
C LEU A 222 -18.17 3.88 12.62
N ILE A 223 -18.49 2.66 12.21
CA ILE A 223 -17.73 1.91 11.22
C ILE A 223 -18.41 2.03 9.85
N ALA A 224 -17.64 2.46 8.85
CA ALA A 224 -18.05 2.56 7.46
C ALA A 224 -17.01 1.83 6.56
N PRO A 225 -17.30 1.60 5.28
CA PRO A 225 -16.39 0.85 4.40
C PRO A 225 -14.96 1.40 4.30
N ASN A 226 -14.76 2.70 4.50
CA ASN A 226 -13.43 3.32 4.51
C ASN A 226 -12.58 2.97 5.75
N HIS A 227 -13.21 2.53 6.83
CA HIS A 227 -12.52 2.09 8.05
C HIS A 227 -12.10 0.62 8.01
N ILE A 228 -12.44 -0.13 6.95
CA ILE A 228 -12.06 -1.53 6.82
C ILE A 228 -11.01 -1.66 5.73
N GLU A 229 -9.89 -2.29 6.07
CA GLU A 229 -8.81 -2.61 5.14
C GLU A 229 -9.24 -3.79 4.24
N SER A 230 -9.02 -3.66 2.91
CA SER A 230 -9.46 -4.66 1.93
C SER A 230 -8.78 -6.02 2.16
N GLY A 231 -9.58 -7.08 2.26
CA GLY A 231 -9.11 -8.48 2.31
C GLY A 231 -8.41 -8.91 3.59
N THR A 232 -8.39 -8.07 4.64
CA THR A 232 -7.59 -8.36 5.85
C THR A 232 -8.41 -8.64 7.10
N GLY A 233 -9.66 -8.23 7.13
CA GLY A 233 -10.50 -8.30 8.33
C GLY A 233 -10.21 -7.23 9.39
N ARG A 234 -9.39 -6.22 9.07
CA ARG A 234 -8.96 -5.18 10.03
C ARG A 234 -9.77 -3.92 9.91
N ILE A 235 -10.01 -3.32 11.08
CA ILE A 235 -10.60 -1.98 11.20
C ILE A 235 -9.48 -1.00 11.54
N THR A 236 -9.47 0.13 10.86
CA THR A 236 -8.51 1.22 11.04
C THR A 236 -9.25 2.53 11.33
N ASN A 237 -8.58 3.46 12.00
CA ASN A 237 -9.07 4.83 12.21
C ASN A 237 -10.49 4.90 12.77
N LEU A 238 -10.71 4.27 13.93
CA LEU A 238 -12.00 4.30 14.62
C LEU A 238 -12.30 5.73 15.11
N GLU A 239 -13.47 6.23 14.73
CA GLU A 239 -14.00 7.52 15.17
C GLU A 239 -15.45 7.37 15.63
N THR A 240 -15.88 8.22 16.57
CA THR A 240 -17.27 8.24 17.04
C THR A 240 -18.22 8.76 15.97
N ALA A 241 -19.52 8.48 16.12
CA ALA A 241 -20.56 9.03 15.24
C ALA A 241 -20.54 10.56 15.25
N GLN A 242 -20.31 11.17 16.40
CA GLN A 242 -20.18 12.62 16.56
C GLN A 242 -18.90 13.15 15.86
N GLY A 243 -17.75 12.46 16.01
CA GLY A 243 -16.50 12.83 15.36
C GLY A 243 -16.60 12.84 13.83
N GLN A 244 -17.39 11.91 13.28
CA GLN A 244 -17.67 11.83 11.84
C GLN A 244 -18.84 12.74 11.38
N ALA A 245 -19.41 13.56 12.27
CA ALA A 245 -20.59 14.40 12.01
C ALA A 245 -21.74 13.63 11.32
N ALA A 246 -22.04 12.42 11.80
CA ALA A 246 -23.02 11.52 11.20
C ALA A 246 -24.44 12.10 11.33
N ILE A 247 -25.18 12.13 10.21
CA ILE A 247 -26.54 12.72 10.16
C ILE A 247 -27.64 11.73 9.74
N SER A 248 -27.28 10.66 9.03
CA SER A 248 -28.24 9.67 8.53
C SER A 248 -28.30 8.47 9.45
N GLY A 249 -29.47 7.78 9.50
CA GLY A 249 -29.65 6.58 10.30
C GLY A 249 -28.54 5.53 10.11
N LYS A 250 -28.17 4.88 11.21
CA LYS A 250 -27.12 3.88 11.31
C LYS A 250 -27.66 2.60 11.93
N TYR A 251 -27.02 1.46 11.65
CA TYR A 251 -27.34 0.20 12.32
C TYR A 251 -26.52 0.08 13.60
N LEU A 252 -27.22 -0.20 14.70
CA LEU A 252 -26.58 -0.50 15.99
C LEU A 252 -26.18 -1.98 16.01
N PHE A 253 -24.96 -2.28 16.43
CA PHE A 253 -24.44 -3.64 16.60
C PHE A 253 -23.72 -3.79 17.95
N ASP A 254 -23.66 -5.03 18.44
CA ASP A 254 -22.87 -5.39 19.59
C ASP A 254 -21.52 -5.98 19.19
N ALA A 255 -20.57 -6.08 20.16
CA ALA A 255 -19.27 -6.69 19.93
C ALA A 255 -19.44 -8.12 19.37
N GLY A 256 -18.57 -8.51 18.45
CA GLY A 256 -18.58 -9.80 17.79
C GLY A 256 -19.48 -9.89 16.54
N ALA A 257 -20.29 -8.87 16.23
CA ALA A 257 -20.98 -8.82 14.95
C ALA A 257 -19.99 -8.77 13.77
N VAL A 258 -20.29 -9.45 12.68
CA VAL A 258 -19.47 -9.42 11.47
C VAL A 258 -20.01 -8.34 10.53
N LEU A 259 -19.19 -7.34 10.26
CA LEU A 259 -19.53 -6.22 9.42
C LEU A 259 -19.06 -6.47 7.99
N TYR A 260 -19.95 -6.31 7.01
CA TYR A 260 -19.63 -6.49 5.58
C TYR A 260 -20.07 -5.29 4.76
N SER A 261 -19.19 -4.73 3.93
CA SER A 261 -19.53 -3.67 2.98
C SER A 261 -20.35 -4.20 1.83
N LYS A 262 -21.60 -3.74 1.71
CA LYS A 262 -22.46 -4.12 0.58
C LYS A 262 -22.16 -3.36 -0.71
N ILE A 263 -21.40 -2.26 -0.64
CA ILE A 263 -20.96 -1.51 -1.82
C ILE A 263 -19.56 -1.98 -2.27
N ARG A 264 -19.34 -2.03 -3.59
CA ARG A 264 -18.07 -2.43 -4.20
C ARG A 264 -17.54 -3.74 -3.61
N PRO A 265 -18.27 -4.86 -3.72
CA PRO A 265 -17.89 -6.14 -3.10
C PRO A 265 -16.51 -6.65 -3.56
N ASN A 266 -16.05 -6.23 -4.75
CA ASN A 266 -14.69 -6.50 -5.24
C ASN A 266 -13.57 -5.95 -4.33
N LEU A 267 -13.87 -5.02 -3.43
CA LEU A 267 -12.90 -4.50 -2.45
C LEU A 267 -12.76 -5.40 -1.21
N VAL A 268 -13.60 -6.46 -1.08
CA VAL A 268 -13.49 -7.48 -0.02
C VAL A 268 -13.36 -6.85 1.37
N LYS A 269 -14.32 -6.03 1.77
CA LYS A 269 -14.29 -5.29 3.04
C LYS A 269 -15.25 -5.91 4.05
N ALA A 270 -14.71 -6.73 4.94
CA ALA A 270 -15.39 -7.33 6.08
C ALA A 270 -14.51 -7.28 7.33
N ALA A 271 -15.10 -7.20 8.52
CA ALA A 271 -14.38 -7.22 9.79
C ALA A 271 -15.30 -7.64 10.95
N ILE A 272 -14.73 -8.13 12.04
CA ILE A 272 -15.46 -8.36 13.29
C ILE A 272 -15.46 -7.07 14.12
N ALA A 273 -16.63 -6.71 14.63
CA ALA A 273 -16.80 -5.57 15.50
C ALA A 273 -16.08 -5.78 16.86
N PRO A 274 -15.11 -4.92 17.23
CA PRO A 274 -14.35 -5.10 18.46
C PRO A 274 -15.13 -4.68 19.71
N CYS A 275 -16.16 -3.86 19.55
CA CYS A 275 -17.00 -3.33 20.61
C CYS A 275 -18.39 -3.02 20.07
N ARG A 276 -19.34 -2.68 20.95
CA ARG A 276 -20.64 -2.12 20.55
C ARG A 276 -20.42 -0.82 19.79
N GLY A 277 -21.18 -0.62 18.71
CA GLY A 277 -21.04 0.54 17.85
C GLY A 277 -22.13 0.68 16.79
N LEU A 278 -21.89 1.62 15.88
CA LEU A 278 -22.75 1.91 14.75
C LEU A 278 -22.08 1.54 13.43
N CYS A 279 -22.82 1.08 12.45
CA CYS A 279 -22.28 0.97 11.10
C CYS A 279 -23.10 1.74 10.07
N SER A 280 -22.41 2.13 9.00
CA SER A 280 -22.98 2.85 7.87
C SER A 280 -24.15 2.06 7.23
N ALA A 281 -25.12 2.77 6.66
CA ALA A 281 -26.17 2.18 5.85
C ALA A 281 -25.66 1.41 4.62
N ASP A 282 -24.39 1.57 4.24
CA ASP A 282 -23.73 0.81 3.17
C ASP A 282 -23.07 -0.48 3.66
N MET A 283 -23.36 -0.89 4.90
CA MET A 283 -22.87 -2.13 5.47
C MET A 283 -24.00 -3.04 5.91
N TYR A 284 -23.71 -4.33 5.98
CA TYR A 284 -24.47 -5.30 6.74
C TYR A 284 -23.76 -5.56 8.06
N ALA A 285 -24.50 -5.59 9.16
CA ALA A 285 -24.07 -6.15 10.42
C ALA A 285 -24.72 -7.52 10.57
N LEU A 286 -23.91 -8.57 10.56
CA LEU A 286 -24.32 -9.96 10.59
C LEU A 286 -24.03 -10.52 11.97
N LEU A 287 -25.05 -11.09 12.61
CA LEU A 287 -24.93 -11.72 13.92
C LEU A 287 -24.96 -13.24 13.73
N PRO A 288 -23.82 -13.95 13.90
CA PRO A 288 -23.80 -15.41 13.81
C PRO A 288 -24.69 -16.06 14.85
N LYS A 289 -25.34 -17.18 14.48
CA LYS A 289 -26.06 -18.05 15.40
C LYS A 289 -25.12 -19.05 16.06
N ALA A 290 -25.64 -19.84 17.00
CA ALA A 290 -24.86 -20.82 17.78
C ALA A 290 -24.11 -21.89 16.93
N THR A 291 -24.49 -22.06 15.67
CA THR A 291 -23.90 -23.02 14.72
C THR A 291 -22.70 -22.44 13.95
N LEU A 292 -22.39 -21.15 14.09
CA LEU A 292 -21.42 -20.45 13.27
C LEU A 292 -20.51 -19.56 14.14
N ARG A 293 -19.21 -19.76 14.07
CA ARG A 293 -18.23 -18.85 14.67
C ARG A 293 -18.19 -17.55 13.90
N ASN A 294 -18.11 -16.42 14.60
CA ASN A 294 -17.98 -15.09 13.97
C ASN A 294 -16.71 -14.98 13.11
N GLU A 295 -15.58 -15.53 13.59
CA GLU A 295 -14.34 -15.59 12.83
C GLU A 295 -14.48 -16.45 11.56
N PHE A 296 -15.22 -17.57 11.63
CA PHE A 296 -15.47 -18.42 10.47
C PHE A 296 -16.34 -17.69 9.42
N LEU A 297 -17.40 -17.00 9.87
CA LEU A 297 -18.19 -16.14 8.97
C LEU A 297 -17.32 -15.07 8.32
N LEU A 298 -16.40 -14.45 9.07
CA LEU A 298 -15.45 -13.49 8.50
C LEU A 298 -14.60 -14.12 7.38
N GLU A 299 -14.04 -15.32 7.61
CA GLU A 299 -13.24 -16.02 6.59
C GLU A 299 -14.04 -16.33 5.32
N VAL A 300 -15.30 -16.76 5.48
CA VAL A 300 -16.21 -16.95 4.34
C VAL A 300 -16.36 -15.66 3.53
N LEU A 301 -16.65 -14.54 4.20
CA LEU A 301 -16.86 -13.25 3.56
C LEU A 301 -15.61 -12.65 2.90
N LEU A 302 -14.42 -13.03 3.38
CA LEU A 302 -13.13 -12.64 2.81
C LEU A 302 -12.67 -13.57 1.68
N SER A 303 -13.33 -14.72 1.47
CA SER A 303 -12.93 -15.71 0.47
C SER A 303 -13.15 -15.22 -0.97
N ASP A 304 -12.31 -15.71 -1.87
CA ASP A 304 -12.49 -15.46 -3.31
C ASP A 304 -13.79 -16.07 -3.86
N HIS A 305 -14.26 -17.17 -3.25
CA HIS A 305 -15.51 -17.82 -3.62
C HIS A 305 -16.71 -16.91 -3.33
N PHE A 306 -16.83 -16.42 -2.10
CA PHE A 306 -17.87 -15.46 -1.73
C PHE A 306 -17.77 -14.15 -2.52
N THR A 307 -16.54 -13.66 -2.75
CA THR A 307 -16.32 -12.43 -3.52
C THR A 307 -16.85 -12.55 -4.95
N ARG A 308 -16.59 -13.65 -5.64
CA ARG A 308 -17.14 -13.89 -7.00
C ARG A 308 -18.66 -13.91 -7.00
N PHE A 309 -19.27 -14.59 -6.04
CA PHE A 309 -20.72 -14.60 -5.86
C PHE A 309 -21.27 -13.21 -5.60
N ALA A 310 -20.68 -12.45 -4.67
CA ALA A 310 -21.14 -11.11 -4.31
C ALA A 310 -21.00 -10.11 -5.48
N VAL A 311 -19.94 -10.21 -6.27
CA VAL A 311 -19.71 -9.39 -7.48
C VAL A 311 -20.76 -9.71 -8.54
N SER A 312 -21.04 -10.99 -8.83
CA SER A 312 -22.02 -11.40 -9.85
C SER A 312 -23.43 -10.83 -9.57
N GLY A 313 -23.83 -10.73 -8.29
CA GLY A 313 -25.12 -10.18 -7.90
C GLY A 313 -25.14 -8.67 -7.65
N SER A 314 -24.03 -7.98 -7.88
CA SER A 314 -23.91 -6.54 -7.59
C SER A 314 -23.97 -5.64 -8.84
N MET A 315 -24.00 -6.21 -10.03
CA MET A 315 -23.93 -5.49 -11.32
C MET A 315 -25.16 -4.58 -11.52
N ARG A 316 -24.93 -3.27 -11.43
CA ARG A 316 -25.93 -2.20 -11.66
C ARG A 316 -25.26 -1.02 -12.34
N THR A 317 -26.08 -0.17 -13.00
CA THR A 317 -25.65 1.18 -13.40
C THR A 317 -25.39 2.01 -12.14
N GLY A 318 -24.16 2.45 -11.93
CA GLY A 318 -23.72 3.20 -10.75
C GLY A 318 -22.80 2.40 -9.83
N ILE A 319 -22.87 2.62 -8.52
CA ILE A 319 -22.03 1.91 -7.55
C ILE A 319 -22.52 0.47 -7.40
N PRO A 320 -21.68 -0.56 -7.70
CA PRO A 320 -22.05 -1.96 -7.49
C PRO A 320 -22.45 -2.21 -6.04
N LYS A 321 -23.60 -2.86 -5.82
CA LYS A 321 -24.14 -3.07 -4.46
C LYS A 321 -24.79 -4.44 -4.35
N LEU A 322 -24.29 -5.24 -3.41
CA LEU A 322 -24.89 -6.52 -3.02
C LEU A 322 -26.20 -6.25 -2.26
N ASN A 323 -27.33 -6.75 -2.75
CA ASN A 323 -28.59 -6.66 -2.05
C ASN A 323 -28.79 -7.83 -1.06
N ARG A 324 -29.76 -7.69 -0.16
CA ARG A 324 -30.02 -8.68 0.90
C ARG A 324 -30.53 -10.01 0.35
N ASP A 325 -31.36 -9.96 -0.70
CA ASP A 325 -31.94 -11.16 -1.31
C ASP A 325 -30.86 -12.01 -1.98
N HIS A 326 -29.93 -11.37 -2.70
CA HIS A 326 -28.80 -12.10 -3.28
C HIS A 326 -27.86 -12.63 -2.19
N LEU A 327 -27.52 -11.83 -1.16
CA LEU A 327 -26.71 -12.29 -0.04
C LEU A 327 -27.30 -13.55 0.62
N SER A 328 -28.63 -13.62 0.78
CA SER A 328 -29.32 -14.74 1.40
C SER A 328 -29.24 -16.05 0.60
N GLN A 329 -28.91 -15.98 -0.69
CA GLN A 329 -28.82 -17.14 -1.58
C GLN A 329 -27.44 -17.79 -1.60
N TYR A 330 -26.45 -17.20 -0.92
CA TYR A 330 -25.11 -17.78 -0.89
C TYR A 330 -25.10 -19.13 -0.17
N ARG A 331 -24.52 -20.12 -0.85
CA ARG A 331 -24.37 -21.48 -0.35
C ARG A 331 -22.91 -21.80 -0.14
N CYS A 332 -22.62 -22.48 0.96
CA CYS A 332 -21.31 -23.03 1.24
C CYS A 332 -21.44 -24.18 2.24
N ARG A 333 -20.38 -24.96 2.40
CA ARG A 333 -20.28 -25.92 3.50
C ARG A 333 -20.15 -25.16 4.82
N VAL A 334 -21.01 -25.43 5.79
CA VAL A 334 -20.89 -24.96 7.17
C VAL A 334 -20.50 -26.19 8.03
N PRO A 335 -19.21 -26.35 8.36
CA PRO A 335 -18.73 -27.51 9.10
C PRO A 335 -19.16 -27.46 10.57
N SER A 336 -18.97 -28.55 11.29
CA SER A 336 -19.21 -28.59 12.74
C SER A 336 -18.37 -27.54 13.48
N LEU A 337 -18.77 -27.12 14.67
CA LEU A 337 -18.02 -26.14 15.46
C LEU A 337 -16.58 -26.60 15.75
N GLU A 338 -16.35 -27.89 15.91
CA GLU A 338 -15.02 -28.46 16.12
C GLU A 338 -14.13 -28.26 14.87
N GLU A 339 -14.67 -28.56 13.68
CA GLU A 339 -13.97 -28.34 12.42
C GLU A 339 -13.73 -26.85 12.15
N GLN A 340 -14.70 -25.97 12.49
CA GLN A 340 -14.52 -24.52 12.42
C GLN A 340 -13.38 -24.05 13.32
N ASP A 341 -13.34 -24.55 14.58
CA ASP A 341 -12.30 -24.18 15.55
C ASP A 341 -10.91 -24.67 15.11
N GLU A 342 -10.79 -25.87 14.52
CA GLU A 342 -9.53 -26.39 13.97
C GLU A 342 -9.06 -25.55 12.76
N TYR A 343 -9.97 -25.22 11.83
CA TYR A 343 -9.68 -24.32 10.70
C TYR A 343 -9.19 -22.96 11.20
N LEU A 344 -9.91 -22.35 12.13
CA LEU A 344 -9.60 -21.03 12.69
C LEU A 344 -8.27 -21.03 13.45
N ARG A 345 -7.89 -22.15 14.10
CA ARG A 345 -6.57 -22.27 14.74
C ARG A 345 -5.45 -22.07 13.72
N ARG A 346 -5.53 -22.75 12.56
CA ARG A 346 -4.53 -22.61 11.47
C ARG A 346 -4.51 -21.19 10.91
N VAL A 347 -5.68 -20.60 10.66
CA VAL A 347 -5.80 -19.22 10.17
C VAL A 347 -5.16 -18.23 11.15
N ARG A 348 -5.42 -18.38 12.46
CA ARG A 348 -4.84 -17.49 13.49
C ARG A 348 -3.32 -17.61 13.55
N GLU A 349 -2.75 -18.80 13.43
CA GLU A 349 -1.30 -19.01 13.39
C GLU A 349 -0.65 -18.25 12.22
N VAL A 350 -1.20 -18.38 11.01
CA VAL A 350 -0.67 -17.67 9.84
C VAL A 350 -0.87 -16.15 9.96
N ARG A 351 -2.02 -15.68 10.47
CA ARG A 351 -2.27 -14.26 10.70
C ARG A 351 -1.31 -13.66 11.73
N SER A 352 -1.07 -14.36 12.83
CA SER A 352 -0.12 -13.94 13.86
C SER A 352 1.31 -13.82 13.32
N ALA A 353 1.72 -14.79 12.49
CA ALA A 353 3.00 -14.73 11.80
C ALA A 353 3.08 -13.52 10.84
N ALA A 354 2.03 -13.28 10.03
CA ALA A 354 1.94 -12.14 9.13
C ALA A 354 1.99 -10.80 9.88
N ASP A 355 1.36 -10.69 11.05
CA ASP A 355 1.40 -9.50 11.88
C ASP A 355 2.80 -9.23 12.43
N THR A 356 3.50 -10.29 12.87
CA THR A 356 4.90 -10.19 13.29
C THR A 356 5.80 -9.72 12.16
N VAL A 357 5.60 -10.25 10.95
CA VAL A 357 6.34 -9.83 9.75
C VAL A 357 6.11 -8.35 9.47
N ARG A 358 4.88 -7.85 9.52
CA ARG A 358 4.57 -6.42 9.32
C ARG A 358 5.21 -5.52 10.37
N GLN A 359 5.19 -5.93 11.63
CA GLN A 359 5.85 -5.16 12.70
C GLN A 359 7.36 -5.04 12.44
N ARG A 360 8.01 -6.15 12.08
CA ARG A 360 9.44 -6.15 11.72
C ARG A 360 9.73 -5.28 10.50
N MET A 361 8.86 -5.32 9.48
CA MET A 361 8.99 -4.48 8.29
C MET A 361 8.88 -2.99 8.65
N SER A 362 7.92 -2.62 9.51
CA SER A 362 7.81 -1.25 10.00
C SER A 362 9.04 -0.80 10.80
N MET A 363 9.61 -1.68 11.64
CA MET A 363 10.85 -1.41 12.37
C MET A 363 12.05 -1.22 11.43
N ALA A 364 12.20 -2.07 10.41
CA ALA A 364 13.25 -1.95 9.41
C ALA A 364 13.12 -0.66 8.60
N GLN A 365 11.92 -0.29 8.20
CA GLN A 365 11.66 0.99 7.51
C GLN A 365 12.00 2.19 8.40
N ASN A 366 11.63 2.16 9.67
CA ASN A 366 11.98 3.22 10.63
C ASN A 366 13.50 3.31 10.81
N LEU A 367 14.20 2.16 10.92
CA LEU A 367 15.66 2.14 11.02
C LEU A 367 16.31 2.77 9.78
N LYS A 368 15.82 2.42 8.58
CA LYS A 368 16.28 3.05 7.33
C LYS A 368 16.11 4.57 7.39
N ASN A 369 14.92 5.05 7.74
CA ASN A 369 14.61 6.49 7.78
C ASN A 369 15.49 7.22 8.81
N MET A 370 15.70 6.64 10.00
CA MET A 370 16.60 7.20 11.00
C MET A 370 18.06 7.24 10.49
N THR A 371 18.53 6.17 9.85
CA THR A 371 19.90 6.13 9.27
C THR A 371 20.06 7.22 8.21
N LEU A 372 19.08 7.40 7.32
CA LEU A 372 19.09 8.45 6.30
C LEU A 372 19.10 9.85 6.93
N ALA A 373 18.30 10.07 7.96
CA ALA A 373 18.19 11.38 8.62
C ALA A 373 19.47 11.75 9.40
N GLU A 374 20.08 10.81 10.12
CA GLU A 374 21.19 11.09 11.04
C GLU A 374 22.55 11.03 10.38
N ARG A 375 22.73 10.17 9.37
CA ARG A 375 24.04 9.84 8.81
C ARG A 375 24.23 10.26 7.36
N VAL A 376 23.16 10.45 6.60
CA VAL A 376 23.21 10.82 5.18
C VAL A 376 22.92 12.30 4.97
N ALA A 377 22.23 12.94 5.91
CA ALA A 377 21.79 14.32 5.85
C ALA A 377 22.50 15.18 6.90
N GLN A 378 23.15 16.26 6.48
CA GLN A 378 23.62 17.34 7.36
C GLN A 378 23.12 18.69 6.91
#